data_6185bc7190f55153fb6f72fd102542aa
#
_entry.id   6185bc7190f55153fb6f72fd102542aa
#
_cell.length_a   1.000
_cell.length_b   1.000
_cell.length_c   1.000
_cell.angle_alpha   90.00
_cell.angle_beta   90.00
_cell.angle_gamma   90.00
#
_symmetry.space_group_name_H-M   'P 1'
#
loop_
_entity.id
_entity.type
_entity.pdbx_description
1 polymer ?
#
loop_
_entity_poly.entity_id
_entity_poly.type
_entity_poly.pdbx_seq_one_letter_code
_entity_poly.pdbx_strand_id
1 'polypeptide(L)'
;MTKLSVNLNKIELLRNARGRDFPNVINFAKKFMTLGVCGITVHPRQDERHITVKDTIELGNLLSGNDDVEFNIEGYPSEAFLNLVESTKPAQCTLVPDSPDQLTSDHGWDLYKHEKFV
;
A
#
# COMPACT_ATOMS: atom_id res chain seq x y z
N MET A 1 6.60 18.21 13.67
CA MET A 1 6.11 17.10 14.50
C MET A 1 5.98 15.85 13.64
N THR A 2 6.43 14.73 14.15
CA THR A 2 6.34 13.43 13.44
C THR A 2 4.88 13.01 13.27
N LYS A 3 4.52 12.57 12.06
CA LYS A 3 3.19 12.08 11.74
C LYS A 3 3.21 10.56 11.61
N LEU A 4 2.11 9.91 12.02
CA LEU A 4 1.98 8.46 11.94
C LEU A 4 1.26 8.05 10.66
N SER A 5 1.89 7.18 9.88
CA SER A 5 1.24 6.41 8.81
C SER A 5 1.08 4.95 9.25
N VAL A 6 -0.10 4.39 9.04
CA VAL A 6 -0.42 3.00 9.42
C VAL A 6 -0.43 2.11 8.19
N ASN A 7 0.34 1.01 8.24
CA ASN A 7 0.35 -0.01 7.21
C ASN A 7 -0.78 -1.02 7.44
N LEU A 8 -1.60 -1.27 6.42
CA LEU A 8 -2.78 -2.14 6.49
C LEU A 8 -2.54 -3.58 6.00
N ASN A 9 -1.35 -3.90 5.51
CA ASN A 9 -1.07 -5.21 4.89
C ASN A 9 -1.44 -6.40 5.78
N LYS A 10 -1.14 -6.34 7.07
CA LYS A 10 -1.41 -7.45 8.01
C LYS A 10 -2.89 -7.66 8.28
N ILE A 11 -3.70 -6.62 8.25
CA ILE A 11 -5.17 -6.73 8.37
C ILE A 11 -5.73 -7.54 7.21
N GLU A 12 -5.27 -7.25 6.01
CA GLU A 12 -5.72 -7.95 4.80
C GLU A 12 -5.16 -9.38 4.70
N LEU A 13 -3.98 -9.62 5.24
CA LEU A 13 -3.46 -10.98 5.37
C LEU A 13 -4.39 -11.85 6.24
N LEU A 14 -4.90 -11.30 7.34
CA LEU A 14 -5.89 -11.98 8.19
C LEU A 14 -7.22 -12.21 7.45
N ARG A 15 -7.71 -11.21 6.72
CA ARG A 15 -8.91 -11.35 5.87
C ARG A 15 -8.75 -12.50 4.87
N ASN A 16 -7.64 -12.51 4.14
CA ASN A 16 -7.38 -13.50 3.10
C ASN A 16 -7.28 -14.92 3.68
N ALA A 17 -6.69 -15.08 4.88
CA ALA A 17 -6.61 -16.37 5.58
C ALA A 17 -7.98 -16.91 6.01
N ARG A 18 -8.99 -16.04 6.17
CA ARG A 18 -10.35 -16.42 6.59
C ARG A 18 -11.30 -16.69 5.41
N GLY A 19 -10.90 -16.35 4.19
CA GLY A 19 -11.70 -16.58 2.98
C GLY A 19 -13.00 -15.76 2.88
N ARG A 20 -13.12 -14.66 3.63
CA ARG A 20 -14.26 -13.73 3.61
C ARG A 20 -13.80 -12.32 3.93
N ASP A 21 -14.65 -11.31 3.67
CA ASP A 21 -14.33 -9.89 3.88
C ASP A 21 -14.38 -9.47 5.36
N PHE A 22 -13.60 -10.16 6.19
CA PHE A 22 -13.40 -9.84 7.60
C PHE A 22 -12.03 -10.31 8.08
N PRO A 23 -11.22 -9.40 8.66
CA PRO A 23 -11.43 -7.95 8.83
C PRO A 23 -11.53 -7.19 7.50
N ASN A 24 -12.34 -6.12 7.43
CA ASN A 24 -12.53 -5.30 6.23
C ASN A 24 -11.58 -4.10 6.25
N VAL A 25 -10.78 -3.93 5.19
CA VAL A 25 -9.74 -2.88 5.12
C VAL A 25 -10.32 -1.47 5.19
N ILE A 26 -11.44 -1.23 4.53
CA ILE A 26 -12.08 0.11 4.50
C ILE A 26 -12.56 0.50 5.91
N ASN A 27 -13.15 -0.44 6.64
CA ASN A 27 -13.60 -0.19 8.01
C ASN A 27 -12.42 0.11 8.95
N PHE A 28 -11.30 -0.59 8.81
CA PHE A 28 -10.08 -0.31 9.57
C PHE A 28 -9.47 1.04 9.20
N ALA A 29 -9.39 1.37 7.91
CA ALA A 29 -8.91 2.68 7.46
C ALA A 29 -9.76 3.81 8.07
N LYS A 30 -11.08 3.72 7.97
CA LYS A 30 -12.00 4.69 8.61
C LYS A 30 -11.78 4.81 10.11
N LYS A 31 -11.58 3.69 10.80
CA LYS A 31 -11.31 3.68 12.24
C LYS A 31 -10.00 4.40 12.57
N PHE A 32 -8.93 4.13 11.84
CA PHE A 32 -7.65 4.83 12.04
C PHE A 32 -7.77 6.34 11.75
N MET A 33 -8.52 6.73 10.73
CA MET A 33 -8.78 8.14 10.45
C MET A 33 -9.48 8.83 11.62
N THR A 34 -10.47 8.18 12.25
CA THR A 34 -11.15 8.73 13.46
C THR A 34 -10.23 8.83 14.67
N LEU A 35 -9.13 8.07 14.70
CA LEU A 35 -8.11 8.12 15.75
C LEU A 35 -7.01 9.15 15.47
N GLY A 36 -7.14 9.92 14.39
CA GLY A 36 -6.19 10.99 14.04
C GLY A 36 -4.91 10.52 13.35
N VAL A 37 -4.91 9.34 12.72
CA VAL A 37 -3.80 8.87 11.89
C VAL A 37 -3.65 9.78 10.67
N CYS A 38 -2.41 10.17 10.37
CA CYS A 38 -2.10 11.11 9.29
C CYS A 38 -1.71 10.45 7.96
N GLY A 39 -1.61 9.13 7.94
CA GLY A 39 -1.27 8.40 6.71
C GLY A 39 -1.74 6.95 6.74
N ILE A 40 -2.05 6.43 5.56
CA ILE A 40 -2.36 5.02 5.30
C ILE A 40 -1.36 4.51 4.26
N THR A 41 -0.70 3.40 4.57
CA THR A 41 0.27 2.75 3.69
C THR A 41 -0.21 1.35 3.33
N VAL A 42 -0.09 1.00 2.04
CA VAL A 42 -0.40 -0.33 1.52
C VAL A 42 0.65 -0.79 0.52
N HIS A 43 0.85 -2.11 0.44
CA HIS A 43 1.74 -2.73 -0.54
C HIS A 43 0.98 -3.81 -1.33
N PRO A 44 0.34 -3.46 -2.45
CA PRO A 44 -0.32 -4.44 -3.33
C PRO A 44 0.74 -5.23 -4.11
N ARG A 45 1.23 -6.31 -3.50
CA ARG A 45 2.20 -7.20 -4.15
C ARG A 45 1.58 -7.88 -5.37
N GLN A 46 2.41 -8.30 -6.31
CA GLN A 46 1.95 -8.96 -7.54
C GLN A 46 1.13 -10.25 -7.28
N ASP A 47 1.44 -10.97 -6.22
CA ASP A 47 0.73 -12.19 -5.80
C ASP A 47 -0.51 -11.93 -4.95
N GLU A 48 -0.81 -10.66 -4.65
CA GLU A 48 -1.96 -10.23 -3.84
C GLU A 48 -2.13 -11.01 -2.52
N ARG A 49 -1.01 -11.39 -1.87
CA ARG A 49 -1.04 -12.17 -0.62
C ARG A 49 -1.75 -11.45 0.54
N HIS A 50 -1.86 -10.15 0.51
CA HIS A 50 -2.59 -9.33 1.49
C HIS A 50 -3.44 -8.27 0.78
N ILE A 51 -2.98 -7.02 0.64
CA ILE A 51 -3.67 -5.98 -0.11
C ILE A 51 -3.77 -6.36 -1.58
N THR A 52 -4.98 -6.28 -2.14
CA THR A 52 -5.24 -6.48 -3.57
C THR A 52 -5.24 -5.15 -4.33
N VAL A 53 -5.20 -5.22 -5.66
CA VAL A 53 -5.40 -4.04 -6.51
C VAL A 53 -6.76 -3.39 -6.26
N LYS A 54 -7.81 -4.21 -6.08
CA LYS A 54 -9.16 -3.74 -5.73
C LYS A 54 -9.17 -2.96 -4.42
N ASP A 55 -8.56 -3.50 -3.36
CA ASP A 55 -8.45 -2.82 -2.06
C ASP A 55 -7.75 -1.46 -2.20
N THR A 56 -6.68 -1.42 -3.00
CA THR A 56 -5.91 -0.20 -3.24
C THR A 56 -6.74 0.88 -3.92
N ILE A 57 -7.54 0.51 -4.91
CA ILE A 57 -8.45 1.43 -5.60
C ILE A 57 -9.54 1.93 -4.65
N GLU A 58 -10.15 1.04 -3.86
CA GLU A 58 -11.19 1.41 -2.88
C GLU A 58 -10.63 2.36 -1.80
N LEU A 59 -9.42 2.11 -1.30
CA LEU A 59 -8.72 3.01 -0.37
C LEU A 59 -8.40 4.36 -1.02
N GLY A 60 -7.93 4.36 -2.26
CA GLY A 60 -7.69 5.59 -3.02
C GLY A 60 -8.95 6.43 -3.15
N ASN A 61 -10.09 5.82 -3.44
CA ASN A 61 -11.39 6.50 -3.50
C ASN A 61 -11.83 7.04 -2.13
N LEU A 62 -11.62 6.26 -1.06
CA LEU A 62 -11.93 6.69 0.31
C LEU A 62 -11.12 7.92 0.73
N LEU A 63 -9.83 7.95 0.38
CA LEU A 63 -8.89 8.99 0.81
C LEU A 63 -8.84 10.18 -0.16
N SER A 64 -9.43 10.04 -1.34
CA SER A 64 -9.52 11.12 -2.33
C SER A 64 -10.26 12.32 -1.76
N GLY A 65 -9.64 13.50 -1.85
CA GLY A 65 -10.19 14.75 -1.30
C GLY A 65 -10.03 14.91 0.22
N ASN A 66 -9.35 13.98 0.89
CA ASN A 66 -9.00 14.11 2.30
C ASN A 66 -7.52 14.46 2.46
N ASP A 67 -7.23 15.76 2.46
CA ASP A 67 -5.85 16.27 2.50
C ASP A 67 -5.16 16.06 3.87
N ASP A 68 -5.90 15.64 4.89
CA ASP A 68 -5.37 15.40 6.24
C ASP A 68 -4.72 14.01 6.38
N VAL A 69 -5.00 13.10 5.46
CA VAL A 69 -4.49 11.72 5.49
C VAL A 69 -3.78 11.38 4.19
N GLU A 70 -2.45 11.24 4.25
CA GLU A 70 -1.65 10.82 3.10
C GLU A 70 -1.89 9.36 2.75
N PHE A 71 -2.10 9.08 1.46
CA PHE A 71 -2.11 7.71 0.95
C PHE A 71 -0.75 7.39 0.32
N ASN A 72 -0.09 6.35 0.81
CA ASN A 72 1.18 5.83 0.28
C ASN A 72 0.98 4.43 -0.26
N ILE A 73 1.37 4.22 -1.52
CA ILE A 73 1.37 2.90 -2.16
C ILE A 73 2.81 2.45 -2.37
N GLU A 74 3.17 1.32 -1.76
CA GLU A 74 4.47 0.67 -1.93
C GLU A 74 4.41 -0.38 -3.04
N GLY A 75 5.48 -0.54 -3.80
CA GLY A 75 5.54 -1.61 -4.78
C GLY A 75 6.81 -1.63 -5.61
N TYR A 76 7.04 -2.80 -6.25
CA TYR A 76 8.06 -2.93 -7.28
C TYR A 76 7.61 -2.15 -8.53
N PRO A 77 8.48 -1.35 -9.16
CA PRO A 77 8.12 -0.47 -10.28
C PRO A 77 7.90 -1.24 -11.60
N SER A 78 6.97 -2.18 -11.59
CA SER A 78 6.45 -2.83 -12.79
C SER A 78 5.47 -1.90 -13.52
N GLU A 79 5.24 -2.16 -14.80
CA GLU A 79 4.26 -1.41 -15.58
C GLU A 79 2.86 -1.43 -14.94
N ALA A 80 2.43 -2.61 -14.45
CA ALA A 80 1.14 -2.74 -13.76
C ALA A 80 1.07 -1.88 -12.48
N PHE A 81 2.15 -1.83 -11.70
CA PHE A 81 2.23 -0.99 -10.50
C PHE A 81 2.19 0.50 -10.84
N LEU A 82 2.95 0.92 -11.85
CA LEU A 82 2.97 2.32 -12.29
C LEU A 82 1.59 2.78 -12.81
N ASN A 83 0.91 1.94 -13.58
CA ASN A 83 -0.47 2.20 -14.01
C ASN A 83 -1.45 2.32 -12.84
N LEU A 84 -1.30 1.49 -11.79
CA LEU A 84 -2.10 1.57 -10.59
C LEU A 84 -1.87 2.91 -9.86
N VAL A 85 -0.61 3.31 -9.71
CA VAL A 85 -0.24 4.59 -9.08
C VAL A 85 -0.82 5.77 -9.89
N GLU A 86 -0.69 5.73 -11.21
CA GLU A 86 -1.23 6.78 -12.09
C GLU A 86 -2.75 6.90 -11.97
N SER A 87 -3.46 5.80 -11.88
CA SER A 87 -4.92 5.77 -11.76
C SER A 87 -5.44 6.18 -10.39
N THR A 88 -4.73 5.80 -9.32
CA THR A 88 -5.14 6.10 -7.93
C THR A 88 -4.66 7.46 -7.43
N LYS A 89 -3.60 8.00 -8.02
CA LYS A 89 -3.00 9.30 -7.66
C LYS A 89 -2.77 9.47 -6.15
N PRO A 90 -1.99 8.55 -5.51
CA PRO A 90 -1.70 8.65 -4.09
C PRO A 90 -0.85 9.89 -3.79
N ALA A 91 -0.85 10.34 -2.53
CA ALA A 91 0.02 11.43 -2.08
C ALA A 91 1.50 11.03 -2.15
N GLN A 92 1.80 9.73 -1.99
CA GLN A 92 3.16 9.18 -2.03
C GLN A 92 3.17 7.81 -2.70
N CYS A 93 4.25 7.53 -3.41
CA CYS A 93 4.58 6.23 -3.96
C CYS A 93 5.98 5.83 -3.47
N THR A 94 6.11 4.63 -2.90
CA THR A 94 7.38 4.09 -2.41
C THR A 94 7.81 2.91 -3.27
N LEU A 95 8.91 3.06 -3.99
CA LEU A 95 9.46 1.99 -4.83
C LEU A 95 10.29 1.01 -3.99
N VAL A 96 9.98 -0.27 -4.07
CA VAL A 96 10.67 -1.34 -3.34
C VAL A 96 11.27 -2.37 -4.30
N PRO A 97 12.47 -2.93 -3.97
CA PRO A 97 13.17 -3.88 -4.85
C PRO A 97 12.72 -5.34 -4.65
N ASP A 98 11.51 -5.56 -4.15
CA ASP A 98 11.04 -6.90 -3.77
C ASP A 98 10.91 -7.82 -4.98
N SER A 99 11.58 -8.97 -4.95
CA SER A 99 11.33 -10.04 -5.90
C SER A 99 9.95 -10.71 -5.64
N PRO A 100 9.33 -11.33 -6.66
CA PRO A 100 8.04 -12.01 -6.49
C PRO A 100 8.05 -13.10 -5.40
N ASP A 101 9.18 -13.78 -5.22
CA ASP A 101 9.34 -14.90 -4.27
C ASP A 101 9.72 -14.44 -2.85
N GLN A 102 9.96 -13.15 -2.64
CA GLN A 102 10.40 -12.60 -1.36
C GLN A 102 9.28 -12.62 -0.33
N LEU A 103 9.54 -13.15 0.86
CA LEU A 103 8.53 -13.25 1.93
C LEU A 103 8.18 -11.89 2.52
N THR A 104 9.18 -11.04 2.72
CA THR A 104 9.02 -9.71 3.31
C THR A 104 10.06 -8.75 2.74
N SER A 105 9.75 -7.48 2.71
CA SER A 105 10.70 -6.43 2.33
C SER A 105 11.76 -6.29 3.43
N ASP A 106 12.99 -6.64 3.15
CA ASP A 106 14.11 -6.69 4.10
C ASP A 106 15.34 -5.87 3.70
N HIS A 107 15.29 -5.24 2.52
CA HIS A 107 16.39 -4.40 2.01
C HIS A 107 15.87 -3.27 1.11
N GLY A 108 16.71 -2.27 0.89
CA GLY A 108 16.46 -1.18 -0.05
C GLY A 108 17.10 -1.43 -1.42
N TRP A 109 17.00 -0.45 -2.32
CA TRP A 109 17.61 -0.50 -3.63
C TRP A 109 19.12 -0.43 -3.56
N ASP A 110 19.80 -1.33 -4.29
CA ASP A 110 21.21 -1.18 -4.64
C ASP A 110 21.29 -0.22 -5.85
N LEU A 111 21.45 1.06 -5.58
CA LEU A 111 21.44 2.11 -6.59
C LEU A 111 22.61 1.99 -7.59
N TYR A 112 23.72 1.37 -7.21
CA TYR A 112 24.81 1.12 -8.14
C TYR A 112 24.46 0.10 -9.21
N LYS A 113 23.70 -0.94 -8.83
CA LYS A 113 23.24 -1.97 -9.79
C LYS A 113 22.03 -1.53 -10.59
N HIS A 114 21.18 -0.71 -10.02
CA HIS A 114 19.86 -0.36 -10.57
C HIS A 114 19.75 1.10 -11.02
N GLU A 115 20.88 1.83 -11.14
CA GLU A 115 20.92 3.26 -11.51
C GLU A 115 20.06 3.61 -12.73
N LYS A 116 20.04 2.73 -13.74
CA LYS A 116 19.28 2.97 -14.98
C LYS A 116 17.83 2.54 -14.91
N PHE A 117 17.45 1.80 -13.89
CA PHE A 117 16.10 1.26 -13.72
C PHE A 117 15.25 2.12 -12.79
N VAL A 118 15.84 2.62 -11.73
CA VAL A 118 15.19 3.46 -10.73
C VAL A 118 15.33 4.94 -11.12
#